data_30ffd7010c94f755c32849a1c86de92d
#
_entry.id   30ffd7010c94f755c32849a1c86de92d
#
_cell.length_a   1.000
_cell.length_b   1.000
_cell.length_c   1.000
_cell.angle_alpha   90.00
_cell.angle_beta   90.00
_cell.angle_gamma   90.00
#
_symmetry.space_group_name_H-M   'P 1'
#
loop_
_entity.id
_entity.type
_entity.pdbx_description
1 polymer ?
#
loop_
_entity_poly.entity_id
_entity_poly.type
_entity_poly.pdbx_seq_one_letter_code
_entity_poly.pdbx_strand_id
1 'polypeptide(L)'
;MNSIRFFALVASILASASVSAETIKFEDAAAVLGTSCAKDIDASCRGVNLDSIRLKDCLTRNEDTMSAQCKVDYARAFDAIQKRIAARAAVRKICGRDLVKLCGAVQKDDSSALECILTATRGVTARCNQAIVEAGYR
;
A
#
# COMPACT_ATOMS: atom_id res chain seq x y z
N MET A 1 60.65 -11.06 -19.57
CA MET A 1 59.58 -11.77 -18.80
C MET A 1 58.66 -10.71 -18.26
N ASN A 2 57.62 -10.37 -19.04
CA ASN A 2 56.66 -9.30 -18.71
C ASN A 2 55.37 -9.92 -18.19
N SER A 3 55.09 -9.75 -16.91
CA SER A 3 53.86 -10.15 -16.29
C SER A 3 52.80 -9.02 -16.42
N ILE A 4 51.90 -9.15 -17.38
CA ILE A 4 50.78 -8.25 -17.54
C ILE A 4 49.68 -8.70 -16.55
N ARG A 5 49.46 -7.91 -15.49
CA ARG A 5 48.37 -8.10 -14.56
C ARG A 5 47.10 -7.48 -15.13
N PHE A 6 46.18 -8.32 -15.61
CA PHE A 6 44.80 -7.94 -15.96
C PHE A 6 44.01 -7.67 -14.68
N PHE A 7 43.77 -6.39 -14.38
CA PHE A 7 42.76 -6.00 -13.41
C PHE A 7 41.36 -6.06 -14.09
N ALA A 8 40.61 -7.10 -13.82
CA ALA A 8 39.22 -7.15 -14.22
C ALA A 8 38.39 -6.26 -13.28
N LEU A 9 37.96 -5.10 -13.78
CA LEU A 9 37.00 -4.22 -13.12
C LEU A 9 35.61 -4.85 -13.27
N VAL A 10 35.14 -5.50 -12.20
CA VAL A 10 33.73 -5.95 -12.11
C VAL A 10 32.89 -4.73 -11.75
N ALA A 11 32.25 -4.13 -12.74
CA ALA A 11 31.25 -3.09 -12.53
C ALA A 11 29.96 -3.76 -12.03
N SER A 12 29.72 -3.73 -10.71
CA SER A 12 28.46 -4.14 -10.11
C SER A 12 27.37 -3.13 -10.46
N ILE A 13 26.53 -3.46 -11.42
CA ILE A 13 25.32 -2.71 -11.74
C ILE A 13 24.32 -2.97 -10.61
N LEU A 14 24.21 -2.03 -9.66
CA LEU A 14 23.12 -2.01 -8.70
C LEU A 14 21.85 -1.65 -9.44
N ALA A 15 21.12 -2.65 -9.88
CA ALA A 15 19.74 -2.49 -10.35
C ALA A 15 18.89 -2.07 -9.14
N SER A 16 18.60 -0.78 -9.05
CA SER A 16 17.62 -0.25 -8.08
C SER A 16 16.24 -0.74 -8.51
N ALA A 17 15.84 -1.91 -8.03
CA ALA A 17 14.47 -2.37 -8.13
C ALA A 17 13.60 -1.37 -7.35
N SER A 18 12.75 -0.63 -8.05
CA SER A 18 11.69 0.16 -7.43
C SER A 18 10.74 -0.81 -6.76
N VAL A 19 10.87 -0.98 -5.44
CA VAL A 19 9.91 -1.75 -4.65
C VAL A 19 8.64 -0.92 -4.59
N SER A 20 7.70 -1.22 -5.46
CA SER A 20 6.33 -0.71 -5.34
C SER A 20 5.74 -1.28 -4.05
N ALA A 21 5.20 -0.40 -3.20
CA ALA A 21 4.52 -0.85 -2.00
C ALA A 21 3.26 -1.61 -2.42
N GLU A 22 3.21 -2.91 -2.11
CA GLU A 22 2.03 -3.72 -2.36
C GLU A 22 0.91 -3.24 -1.42
N THR A 23 -0.16 -2.70 -2.00
CA THR A 23 -1.34 -2.24 -1.28
C THR A 23 -2.56 -3.05 -1.71
N ILE A 24 -3.50 -3.25 -0.80
CA ILE A 24 -4.72 -4.02 -1.03
C ILE A 24 -5.95 -3.14 -0.84
N LYS A 25 -7.03 -3.39 -1.58
CA LYS A 25 -8.32 -2.76 -1.32
C LYS A 25 -8.95 -3.33 -0.06
N PHE A 26 -9.78 -2.55 0.62
CA PHE A 26 -10.46 -3.02 1.84
C PHE A 26 -11.36 -4.23 1.56
N GLU A 27 -12.04 -4.24 0.40
CA GLU A 27 -12.90 -5.33 -0.03
C GLU A 27 -12.10 -6.62 -0.25
N ASP A 28 -10.91 -6.51 -0.87
CA ASP A 28 -10.04 -7.65 -1.13
C ASP A 28 -9.44 -8.19 0.19
N ALA A 29 -9.07 -7.30 1.11
CA ALA A 29 -8.62 -7.69 2.46
C ALA A 29 -9.73 -8.41 3.23
N ALA A 30 -10.97 -7.92 3.19
CA ALA A 30 -12.11 -8.54 3.82
C ALA A 30 -12.41 -9.92 3.20
N ALA A 31 -12.29 -10.07 1.87
CA ALA A 31 -12.50 -11.35 1.19
C ALA A 31 -11.42 -12.38 1.58
N VAL A 32 -10.14 -11.96 1.65
CA VAL A 32 -9.05 -12.84 2.12
C VAL A 32 -9.31 -13.30 3.55
N LEU A 33 -9.61 -12.38 4.45
CA LEU A 33 -9.87 -12.71 5.86
C LEU A 33 -11.14 -13.55 6.02
N GLY A 34 -12.20 -13.28 5.24
CA GLY A 34 -13.42 -14.08 5.21
C GLY A 34 -13.19 -15.51 4.73
N THR A 35 -12.16 -15.76 3.94
CA THR A 35 -11.79 -17.10 3.49
C THR A 35 -10.84 -17.79 4.47
N SER A 36 -9.72 -17.14 4.79
CA SER A 36 -8.63 -17.75 5.55
C SER A 36 -8.88 -17.78 7.06
N CYS A 37 -9.62 -16.78 7.57
CA CYS A 37 -9.87 -16.60 9.00
C CYS A 37 -11.31 -16.90 9.43
N ALA A 38 -12.19 -17.33 8.52
CA ALA A 38 -13.62 -17.53 8.82
C ALA A 38 -13.84 -18.39 10.07
N LYS A 39 -13.13 -19.52 10.17
CA LYS A 39 -13.26 -20.44 11.31
C LYS A 39 -12.74 -19.83 12.61
N ASP A 40 -11.62 -19.11 12.55
CA ASP A 40 -11.00 -18.45 13.71
C ASP A 40 -11.88 -17.30 14.21
N ILE A 41 -12.46 -16.52 13.29
CA ILE A 41 -13.39 -15.44 13.59
C ILE A 41 -14.66 -16.02 14.24
N ASP A 42 -15.22 -17.08 13.68
CA ASP A 42 -16.41 -17.73 14.21
C ASP A 42 -16.17 -18.36 15.59
N ALA A 43 -14.99 -18.90 15.82
CA ALA A 43 -14.61 -19.51 17.09
C ALA A 43 -14.34 -18.49 18.21
N SER A 44 -13.60 -17.41 17.90
CA SER A 44 -13.02 -16.52 18.92
C SER A 44 -13.56 -15.10 18.86
N CYS A 45 -14.15 -14.68 17.74
CA CYS A 45 -14.57 -13.30 17.48
C CYS A 45 -16.04 -13.18 17.06
N ARG A 46 -16.84 -14.20 17.38
CA ARG A 46 -18.28 -14.22 17.05
C ARG A 46 -19.00 -13.00 17.64
N GLY A 47 -19.79 -12.33 16.81
CA GLY A 47 -20.54 -11.13 17.21
C GLY A 47 -19.70 -9.84 17.27
N VAL A 48 -18.40 -9.91 16.97
CA VAL A 48 -17.60 -8.72 16.77
C VAL A 48 -17.98 -8.11 15.42
N ASN A 49 -18.29 -6.81 15.43
CA ASN A 49 -18.53 -6.09 14.19
C ASN A 49 -17.25 -6.13 13.33
N LEU A 50 -17.38 -6.48 12.04
CA LEU A 50 -16.28 -6.63 11.10
C LEU A 50 -15.67 -5.27 10.69
N ASP A 51 -15.87 -4.21 11.49
CA ASP A 51 -15.06 -3.01 11.33
C ASP A 51 -13.57 -3.36 11.58
N SER A 52 -12.70 -2.67 10.85
CA SER A 52 -11.27 -2.99 10.81
C SER A 52 -10.58 -2.91 12.18
N ILE A 53 -11.09 -2.13 13.12
CA ILE A 53 -10.48 -1.93 14.45
C ILE A 53 -10.87 -3.07 15.38
N ARG A 54 -12.17 -3.36 15.52
CA ARG A 54 -12.67 -4.37 16.48
C ARG A 54 -12.27 -5.78 16.09
N LEU A 55 -12.33 -6.09 14.79
CA LEU A 55 -11.87 -7.39 14.30
C LEU A 55 -10.36 -7.57 14.52
N LYS A 56 -9.57 -6.53 14.23
CA LYS A 56 -8.14 -6.51 14.52
C LYS A 56 -7.86 -6.80 15.99
N ASP A 57 -8.49 -6.05 16.89
CA ASP A 57 -8.27 -6.20 18.33
C ASP A 57 -8.68 -7.59 18.82
N CYS A 58 -9.77 -8.16 18.28
CA CYS A 58 -10.19 -9.50 18.60
C CYS A 58 -9.18 -10.54 18.13
N LEU A 59 -8.77 -10.51 16.86
CA LEU A 59 -7.81 -11.46 16.31
C LEU A 59 -6.43 -11.34 17.00
N THR A 60 -5.97 -10.12 17.29
CA THR A 60 -4.72 -9.92 18.02
C THR A 60 -4.76 -10.53 19.43
N ARG A 61 -5.87 -10.38 20.16
CA ARG A 61 -6.02 -11.00 21.49
C ARG A 61 -6.11 -12.52 21.46
N ASN A 62 -6.51 -13.10 20.35
CA ASN A 62 -6.67 -14.56 20.19
C ASN A 62 -5.60 -15.15 19.26
N GLU A 63 -4.50 -14.44 19.04
CA GLU A 63 -3.45 -14.85 18.09
C GLU A 63 -2.92 -16.26 18.38
N ASP A 64 -2.76 -16.63 19.64
CA ASP A 64 -2.24 -17.94 20.02
C ASP A 64 -3.13 -19.11 19.58
N THR A 65 -4.43 -18.88 19.47
CA THR A 65 -5.43 -19.90 19.09
C THR A 65 -5.74 -19.92 17.60
N MET A 66 -5.29 -18.91 16.85
CA MET A 66 -5.53 -18.81 15.41
C MET A 66 -4.80 -19.89 14.62
N SER A 67 -5.42 -20.34 13.52
CA SER A 67 -4.77 -21.21 12.55
C SER A 67 -3.54 -20.54 11.93
N ALA A 68 -2.54 -21.33 11.54
CA ALA A 68 -1.31 -20.82 10.92
C ALA A 68 -1.60 -20.02 9.64
N GLN A 69 -2.58 -20.47 8.84
CA GLN A 69 -2.98 -19.78 7.61
C GLN A 69 -3.60 -18.42 7.92
N CYS A 70 -4.53 -18.34 8.87
CA CYS A 70 -5.15 -17.08 9.27
C CYS A 70 -4.09 -16.08 9.81
N LYS A 71 -3.13 -16.52 10.62
CA LYS A 71 -2.04 -15.65 11.11
C LYS A 71 -1.28 -14.98 9.96
N VAL A 72 -0.87 -15.76 8.97
CA VAL A 72 -0.10 -15.24 7.82
C VAL A 72 -0.93 -14.28 6.98
N ASP A 73 -2.15 -14.66 6.63
CA ASP A 73 -3.00 -13.86 5.76
C ASP A 73 -3.50 -12.60 6.47
N TYR A 74 -3.81 -12.69 7.76
CA TYR A 74 -4.15 -11.53 8.58
C TYR A 74 -3.01 -10.51 8.65
N ALA A 75 -1.78 -10.96 8.96
CA ALA A 75 -0.63 -10.08 9.04
C ALA A 75 -0.36 -9.37 7.70
N ARG A 76 -0.45 -10.11 6.58
CA ARG A 76 -0.27 -9.58 5.22
C ARG A 76 -1.36 -8.57 4.85
N ALA A 77 -2.63 -8.92 5.08
CA ALA A 77 -3.76 -8.03 4.77
C ALA A 77 -3.68 -6.74 5.59
N PHE A 78 -3.36 -6.85 6.88
CA PHE A 78 -3.21 -5.70 7.76
C PHE A 78 -2.06 -4.77 7.32
N ASP A 79 -0.88 -5.31 7.03
CA ASP A 79 0.27 -4.54 6.54
C ASP A 79 -0.06 -3.81 5.23
N ALA A 80 -0.70 -4.50 4.28
CA ALA A 80 -1.10 -3.91 3.01
C ALA A 80 -2.14 -2.77 3.17
N ILE A 81 -3.08 -2.91 4.11
CA ILE A 81 -4.04 -1.85 4.47
C ILE A 81 -3.31 -0.65 5.09
N GLN A 82 -2.36 -0.86 6.01
CA GLN A 82 -1.59 0.23 6.62
C GLN A 82 -0.77 0.98 5.57
N LYS A 83 -0.13 0.27 4.65
CA LYS A 83 0.60 0.87 3.51
C LYS A 83 -0.32 1.73 2.65
N ARG A 84 -1.55 1.26 2.37
CA ARG A 84 -2.53 2.03 1.60
C ARG A 84 -2.99 3.30 2.33
N ILE A 85 -3.23 3.22 3.64
CA ILE A 85 -3.57 4.39 4.47
C ILE A 85 -2.43 5.41 4.43
N ALA A 86 -1.20 4.97 4.61
CA ALA A 86 -0.01 5.82 4.53
C ALA A 86 0.16 6.45 3.13
N ALA A 87 -0.07 5.67 2.07
CA ALA A 87 -0.03 6.17 0.69
C ALA A 87 -1.07 7.26 0.46
N ARG A 88 -2.31 7.09 0.93
CA ARG A 88 -3.37 8.12 0.84
C ARG A 88 -2.96 9.43 1.52
N ALA A 89 -2.41 9.34 2.72
CA ALA A 89 -1.92 10.52 3.43
C ALA A 89 -0.75 11.22 2.71
N ALA A 90 0.04 10.48 1.93
CA ALA A 90 1.20 11.01 1.22
C ALA A 90 0.90 11.63 -0.16
N VAL A 91 -0.22 11.27 -0.81
CA VAL A 91 -0.54 11.68 -2.19
C VAL A 91 -0.38 13.18 -2.40
N ARG A 92 -0.98 14.00 -1.55
CA ARG A 92 -0.92 15.45 -1.68
C ARG A 92 0.51 15.99 -1.65
N LYS A 93 1.34 15.48 -0.76
CA LYS A 93 2.76 15.87 -0.65
C LYS A 93 3.55 15.44 -1.89
N ILE A 94 3.34 14.22 -2.36
CA ILE A 94 4.06 13.67 -3.52
C ILE A 94 3.63 14.38 -4.81
N CYS A 95 2.33 14.62 -4.98
CA CYS A 95 1.75 15.27 -6.16
C CYS A 95 1.80 16.81 -6.12
N GLY A 96 2.37 17.41 -5.09
CA GLY A 96 2.31 18.87 -4.88
C GLY A 96 2.70 19.73 -6.06
N ARG A 97 3.78 19.35 -6.79
CA ARG A 97 4.20 20.07 -8.01
C ARG A 97 3.20 19.92 -9.17
N ASP A 98 2.65 18.73 -9.33
CA ASP A 98 1.65 18.45 -10.37
C ASP A 98 0.33 19.18 -10.06
N LEU A 99 -0.08 19.21 -8.79
CA LEU A 99 -1.23 19.97 -8.31
C LEU A 99 -1.09 21.45 -8.62
N VAL A 100 0.06 22.08 -8.32
CA VAL A 100 0.30 23.49 -8.65
C VAL A 100 0.24 23.73 -10.15
N LYS A 101 0.87 22.86 -10.94
CA LYS A 101 0.96 23.01 -12.40
C LYS A 101 -0.37 22.76 -13.12
N LEU A 102 -1.13 21.76 -12.71
CA LEU A 102 -2.32 21.29 -13.42
C LEU A 102 -3.63 21.80 -12.80
N CYS A 103 -3.62 22.10 -11.50
CA CYS A 103 -4.82 22.40 -10.72
C CYS A 103 -4.81 23.78 -10.05
N GLY A 104 -3.85 24.64 -10.34
CA GLY A 104 -3.49 25.89 -9.66
C GLY A 104 -4.60 26.67 -8.96
N ALA A 105 -5.72 26.93 -9.63
CA ALA A 105 -6.83 27.74 -9.08
C ALA A 105 -7.84 26.90 -8.23
N VAL A 106 -7.79 25.58 -8.28
CA VAL A 106 -8.80 24.68 -7.68
C VAL A 106 -8.39 24.17 -6.30
N GLN A 107 -7.18 24.49 -5.82
CA GLN A 107 -6.61 23.95 -4.59
C GLN A 107 -7.17 24.58 -3.30
N LYS A 108 -8.47 24.85 -3.22
CA LYS A 108 -9.05 25.45 -2.00
C LYS A 108 -9.13 24.44 -0.83
N ASP A 109 -9.29 23.16 -1.14
CA ASP A 109 -9.38 22.08 -0.17
C ASP A 109 -8.79 20.77 -0.72
N ASP A 110 -8.62 19.77 0.16
CA ASP A 110 -7.99 18.51 -0.19
C ASP A 110 -8.82 17.67 -1.17
N SER A 111 -10.14 17.75 -1.10
CA SER A 111 -11.06 17.00 -1.96
C SER A 111 -11.01 17.52 -3.39
N SER A 112 -11.12 18.82 -3.58
CA SER A 112 -11.05 19.48 -4.89
C SER A 112 -9.69 19.27 -5.57
N ALA A 113 -8.60 19.34 -4.79
CA ALA A 113 -7.26 19.09 -5.29
C ALA A 113 -7.09 17.63 -5.75
N LEU A 114 -7.61 16.68 -4.97
CA LEU A 114 -7.57 15.25 -5.31
C LEU A 114 -8.41 14.98 -6.58
N GLU A 115 -9.63 15.46 -6.64
CA GLU A 115 -10.50 15.28 -7.80
C GLU A 115 -9.85 15.83 -9.07
N CYS A 116 -9.27 17.03 -9.02
CA CYS A 116 -8.57 17.63 -10.15
C CYS A 116 -7.41 16.74 -10.63
N ILE A 117 -6.54 16.26 -9.73
CA ILE A 117 -5.38 15.44 -10.16
C ILE A 117 -5.80 14.06 -10.66
N LEU A 118 -6.90 13.50 -10.15
CA LEU A 118 -7.45 12.23 -10.62
C LEU A 118 -8.07 12.34 -12.02
N THR A 119 -8.67 13.47 -12.36
CA THR A 119 -9.26 13.72 -13.68
C THR A 119 -8.22 14.19 -14.71
N ALA A 120 -7.05 14.66 -14.28
CA ALA A 120 -5.96 15.02 -15.17
C ALA A 120 -5.44 13.78 -15.93
N THR A 121 -5.70 13.73 -17.25
CA THR A 121 -5.30 12.61 -18.12
C THR A 121 -3.88 12.74 -18.66
N ARG A 122 -3.30 13.95 -18.63
CA ARG A 122 -1.96 14.25 -19.17
C ARG A 122 -1.21 15.19 -18.24
N GLY A 123 0.11 15.08 -18.26
CA GLY A 123 1.00 15.98 -17.52
C GLY A 123 1.28 15.59 -16.07
N VAL A 124 0.61 14.58 -15.55
CA VAL A 124 0.90 14.01 -14.23
C VAL A 124 2.22 13.23 -14.30
N THR A 125 3.14 13.53 -13.38
CA THR A 125 4.43 12.83 -13.34
C THR A 125 4.29 11.36 -12.96
N ALA A 126 5.24 10.52 -13.40
CA ALA A 126 5.26 9.09 -13.06
C ALA A 126 5.21 8.86 -11.54
N ARG A 127 5.92 9.68 -10.76
CA ARG A 127 5.95 9.60 -9.29
C ARG A 127 4.59 9.90 -8.67
N CYS A 128 3.88 10.91 -9.17
CA CYS A 128 2.54 11.23 -8.70
C CYS A 128 1.54 10.15 -9.12
N ASN A 129 1.61 9.66 -10.36
CA ASN A 129 0.77 8.54 -10.80
C ASN A 129 0.98 7.29 -9.93
N GLN A 130 2.21 6.95 -9.60
CA GLN A 130 2.52 5.83 -8.72
C GLN A 130 1.87 6.02 -7.34
N ALA A 131 2.00 7.20 -6.73
CA ALA A 131 1.37 7.50 -5.44
C ALA A 131 -0.16 7.39 -5.48
N ILE A 132 -0.80 7.80 -6.59
CA ILE A 132 -2.25 7.67 -6.81
C ILE A 132 -2.67 6.20 -6.87
N VAL A 133 -1.91 5.36 -7.58
CA VAL A 133 -2.16 3.91 -7.67
C VAL A 133 -1.98 3.23 -6.30
N GLU A 134 -0.89 3.51 -5.60
CA GLU A 134 -0.63 2.95 -4.25
C GLU A 134 -1.70 3.37 -3.23
N ALA A 135 -2.21 4.59 -3.35
CA ALA A 135 -3.33 5.06 -2.55
C ALA A 135 -4.68 4.42 -2.94
N GLY A 136 -4.73 3.73 -4.09
CA GLY A 136 -5.91 3.04 -4.59
C GLY A 136 -7.00 3.97 -5.10
N TYR A 137 -6.60 5.07 -5.71
CA TYR A 137 -7.52 5.97 -6.41
C TYR A 137 -7.65 5.63 -7.91
N ARG A 138 -6.77 4.76 -8.40
CA ARG A 138 -6.82 4.17 -9.76
C ARG A 138 -6.46 2.69 -9.70
#